data_15ce69a6c982129acb09a08f349dc5b7
#
_entry.id   15ce69a6c982129acb09a08f349dc5b7
#
_cell.length_a   1.000
_cell.length_b   1.000
_cell.length_c   1.000
_cell.angle_alpha   90.00
_cell.angle_beta   90.00
_cell.angle_gamma   90.00
#
_symmetry.space_group_name_H-M   'P 1'
#
loop_
_entity.id
_entity.type
_entity.pdbx_description
1 polymer ?
#
loop_
_entity_poly.entity_id
_entity_poly.type
_entity_poly.pdbx_seq_one_letter_code
_entity_poly.pdbx_strand_id
1 'polypeptide(L)'
;MIRRLLLVLAMLPFAAGAVVIRDDVDDARYHIDASSFPALADMPGEGHGVLIAPGWVLTAAHAAPMEGMGATIAINGKSYGVDRIFLHPGFKRMPDALGKEAMATGSPSRIHAFLATSDDIALIRLAAPASDVPPVALYRGTGEAGQVAALIGKGATGNGATGLVPNGSHRTTLRRAYNAITGGNERYLWYRFDRPPQGLPLEGVLGNGDSGGPLLIEDQGTWKLVGLGSWITAVPEHALEAGFYGQMVYNVRVSRYIDWIEDVMCRNGGARRQP
;
A
#
# COMPACT_ATOMS: atom_id res chain seq x y z
N MET A 1 49.85 24.71 24.41
CA MET A 1 48.38 24.80 24.57
C MET A 1 47.73 24.48 23.21
N ILE A 2 47.30 23.25 23.02
CA ILE A 2 46.68 22.78 21.74
C ILE A 2 45.17 22.86 21.93
N ARG A 3 44.53 23.83 21.24
CA ARG A 3 43.06 23.96 21.17
C ARG A 3 42.51 22.80 20.31
N ARG A 4 41.88 21.84 20.96
CA ARG A 4 41.07 20.81 20.29
C ARG A 4 39.79 21.48 19.75
N LEU A 5 39.72 21.61 18.42
CA LEU A 5 38.50 22.02 17.72
C LEU A 5 37.56 20.81 17.74
N LEU A 6 36.49 20.85 18.55
CA LEU A 6 35.39 19.87 18.50
C LEU A 6 34.55 20.21 17.24
N LEU A 7 34.71 19.39 16.22
CA LEU A 7 33.82 19.40 15.06
C LEU A 7 32.48 18.79 15.49
N VAL A 8 31.51 19.62 15.80
CA VAL A 8 30.11 19.16 16.00
C VAL A 8 29.58 18.85 14.61
N LEU A 9 29.60 17.55 14.28
CA LEU A 9 28.92 17.03 13.09
C LEU A 9 27.41 17.15 13.34
N ALA A 10 26.78 18.19 12.81
CA ALA A 10 25.33 18.33 12.82
C ALA A 10 24.76 17.14 12.01
N MET A 11 24.28 16.12 12.72
CA MET A 11 23.41 15.10 12.12
C MET A 11 22.11 15.81 11.72
N LEU A 12 22.00 16.16 10.44
CA LEU A 12 20.71 16.50 9.86
C LEU A 12 19.83 15.27 10.03
N PRO A 13 18.61 15.40 10.59
CA PRO A 13 17.68 14.29 10.62
C PRO A 13 17.35 13.94 9.18
N PHE A 14 17.78 12.78 8.71
CA PHE A 14 17.23 12.20 7.48
C PHE A 14 15.75 11.99 7.74
N ALA A 15 14.91 12.81 7.11
CA ALA A 15 13.47 12.62 7.14
C ALA A 15 13.16 11.31 6.44
N ALA A 16 12.92 10.27 7.22
CA ALA A 16 12.41 9.01 6.72
C ALA A 16 10.95 9.22 6.34
N GLY A 17 10.60 8.97 5.10
CA GLY A 17 9.27 9.25 4.55
C GLY A 17 8.63 8.03 3.88
N ALA A 18 7.32 8.06 3.71
CA ALA A 18 6.52 7.07 2.98
C ALA A 18 6.26 7.53 1.55
N VAL A 19 5.93 6.61 0.64
CA VAL A 19 5.67 6.87 -0.78
C VAL A 19 6.94 7.34 -1.52
N VAL A 20 7.17 6.83 -2.69
CA VAL A 20 8.23 7.32 -3.59
C VAL A 20 7.69 8.49 -4.40
N ILE A 21 8.40 9.59 -4.38
CA ILE A 21 7.97 10.88 -4.90
C ILE A 21 8.79 11.34 -6.12
N ARG A 22 8.38 12.41 -6.74
CA ARG A 22 9.19 13.11 -7.77
C ARG A 22 10.45 13.71 -7.13
N ASP A 23 11.58 13.64 -7.84
CA ASP A 23 12.86 14.21 -7.39
C ASP A 23 12.93 15.74 -7.50
N ASP A 24 12.04 16.35 -8.29
CA ASP A 24 11.94 17.81 -8.48
C ASP A 24 10.89 18.49 -7.60
N VAL A 25 10.29 17.76 -6.64
CA VAL A 25 9.27 18.27 -5.71
C VAL A 25 9.72 18.07 -4.27
N ASP A 26 9.61 19.13 -3.48
CA ASP A 26 9.92 19.07 -2.04
C ASP A 26 9.01 18.03 -1.34
N ASP A 27 9.63 17.14 -0.57
CA ASP A 27 8.97 16.07 0.18
C ASP A 27 7.86 16.58 1.11
N ALA A 28 8.05 17.74 1.73
CA ALA A 28 7.05 18.34 2.62
C ALA A 28 5.69 18.59 1.95
N ARG A 29 5.65 18.71 0.62
CA ARG A 29 4.40 18.90 -0.14
C ARG A 29 3.52 17.65 -0.20
N TYR A 30 4.10 16.49 0.07
CA TYR A 30 3.37 15.21 0.13
C TYR A 30 2.85 14.89 1.53
N HIS A 31 3.36 15.58 2.56
CA HIS A 31 2.96 15.32 3.94
C HIS A 31 1.50 15.69 4.17
N ILE A 32 0.78 14.82 4.85
CA ILE A 32 -0.58 15.08 5.35
C ILE A 32 -0.68 14.68 6.81
N ASP A 33 -1.59 15.33 7.53
CA ASP A 33 -1.88 14.95 8.92
C ASP A 33 -2.49 13.55 9.00
N ALA A 34 -2.19 12.81 10.06
CA ALA A 34 -2.73 11.48 10.30
C ALA A 34 -4.27 11.48 10.35
N SER A 35 -4.87 12.57 10.84
CA SER A 35 -6.32 12.80 10.86
C SER A 35 -6.95 12.94 9.47
N SER A 36 -6.17 13.20 8.42
CA SER A 36 -6.67 13.32 7.04
C SER A 36 -7.10 11.97 6.45
N PHE A 37 -6.61 10.85 6.98
CA PHE A 37 -7.01 9.51 6.58
C PHE A 37 -6.98 8.54 7.77
N PRO A 38 -7.89 8.69 8.74
CA PRO A 38 -7.90 7.89 9.97
C PRO A 38 -8.21 6.41 9.74
N ALA A 39 -8.78 6.05 8.58
CA ALA A 39 -9.11 4.67 8.21
C ALA A 39 -7.90 3.84 7.76
N LEU A 40 -6.69 4.43 7.68
CA LEU A 40 -5.48 3.66 7.40
C LEU A 40 -5.20 2.70 8.55
N ALA A 41 -5.08 1.43 8.23
CA ALA A 41 -4.73 0.37 9.16
C ALA A 41 -3.26 -0.02 8.97
N ASP A 42 -2.46 0.09 10.01
CA ASP A 42 -1.07 -0.34 10.01
C ASP A 42 -1.00 -1.84 10.38
N MET A 43 -0.51 -2.67 9.48
CA MET A 43 -0.31 -4.10 9.73
C MET A 43 0.87 -4.34 10.68
N PRO A 44 0.91 -5.44 11.44
CA PRO A 44 2.08 -5.78 12.24
C PRO A 44 3.30 -6.00 11.32
N GLY A 45 4.41 -5.37 11.64
CA GLY A 45 5.58 -5.36 10.77
C GLY A 45 5.45 -4.32 9.66
N GLU A 46 5.14 -4.75 8.46
CA GLU A 46 5.00 -3.92 7.26
C GLU A 46 3.62 -4.07 6.63
N GLY A 47 3.29 -3.14 5.74
CA GLY A 47 2.02 -3.15 5.02
C GLY A 47 0.92 -2.34 5.69
N HIS A 48 -0.09 -2.08 4.92
CA HIS A 48 -1.28 -1.33 5.31
C HIS A 48 -2.57 -2.09 4.97
N GLY A 49 -3.65 -1.57 5.46
CA GLY A 49 -5.00 -1.90 5.03
C GLY A 49 -5.90 -0.70 5.18
N VAL A 50 -7.17 -0.88 4.88
CA VAL A 50 -8.18 0.16 4.94
C VAL A 50 -9.38 -0.34 5.74
N LEU A 51 -9.81 0.43 6.73
CA LEU A 51 -11.06 0.17 7.44
C LEU A 51 -12.24 0.43 6.49
N ILE A 52 -12.99 -0.62 6.14
CA ILE A 52 -14.14 -0.54 5.21
C ILE A 52 -15.50 -0.71 5.91
N ALA A 53 -15.48 -1.18 7.15
CA ALA A 53 -16.61 -1.21 8.09
C ALA A 53 -16.06 -1.24 9.52
N PRO A 54 -16.81 -0.92 10.57
CA PRO A 54 -16.24 -0.80 11.92
C PRO A 54 -15.48 -2.03 12.42
N GLY A 55 -15.84 -3.23 11.99
CA GLY A 55 -15.16 -4.48 12.35
C GLY A 55 -14.29 -5.08 11.24
N TRP A 56 -14.05 -4.38 10.13
CA TRP A 56 -13.47 -4.98 8.93
C TRP A 56 -12.42 -4.12 8.26
N VAL A 57 -11.24 -4.72 8.05
CA VAL A 57 -10.12 -4.12 7.31
C VAL A 57 -9.90 -4.91 6.02
N LEU A 58 -9.78 -4.20 4.89
CA LEU A 58 -9.41 -4.76 3.60
C LEU A 58 -7.93 -4.48 3.34
N THR A 59 -7.18 -5.48 2.86
CA THR A 59 -5.75 -5.37 2.56
C THR A 59 -5.35 -6.31 1.41
N ALA A 60 -4.11 -6.19 0.92
CA ALA A 60 -3.53 -7.21 0.06
C ALA A 60 -3.25 -8.50 0.85
N ALA A 61 -3.50 -9.66 0.25
CA ALA A 61 -3.34 -10.95 0.94
C ALA A 61 -1.89 -11.22 1.37
N HIS A 62 -0.91 -10.77 0.58
CA HIS A 62 0.51 -10.91 0.93
C HIS A 62 0.93 -10.03 2.12
N ALA A 63 0.20 -8.93 2.40
CA ALA A 63 0.44 -8.02 3.52
C ALA A 63 -0.35 -8.39 4.77
N ALA A 64 -1.30 -9.33 4.67
CA ALA A 64 -2.08 -9.76 5.82
C ALA A 64 -1.19 -10.49 6.85
N PRO A 65 -1.44 -10.31 8.17
CA PRO A 65 -0.71 -11.03 9.21
C PRO A 65 -0.87 -12.55 9.04
N MET A 66 0.14 -13.30 9.45
CA MET A 66 0.02 -14.77 9.47
C MET A 66 -0.94 -15.20 10.60
N GLU A 67 -1.77 -16.19 10.32
CA GLU A 67 -2.69 -16.76 11.33
C GLU A 67 -1.91 -17.29 12.57
N GLY A 68 -2.50 -17.11 13.74
CA GLY A 68 -1.95 -17.64 15.00
C GLY A 68 -0.92 -16.74 15.69
N MET A 69 -0.59 -15.58 15.16
CA MET A 69 0.42 -14.68 15.77
C MET A 69 -0.13 -13.73 16.84
N GLY A 70 -1.40 -13.82 17.24
CA GLY A 70 -2.00 -12.84 18.17
C GLY A 70 -1.88 -11.40 17.65
N ALA A 71 -2.01 -11.21 16.35
CA ALA A 71 -1.70 -9.97 15.66
C ALA A 71 -2.63 -8.85 16.10
N THR A 72 -2.06 -7.66 16.26
CA THR A 72 -2.79 -6.41 16.42
C THR A 72 -2.58 -5.51 15.22
N ILE A 73 -3.61 -4.75 14.86
CA ILE A 73 -3.60 -3.76 13.80
C ILE A 73 -3.79 -2.39 14.44
N ALA A 74 -2.99 -1.41 14.07
CA ALA A 74 -3.17 -0.05 14.56
C ALA A 74 -4.03 0.76 13.58
N ILE A 75 -5.10 1.38 14.08
CA ILE A 75 -6.00 2.25 13.30
C ILE A 75 -6.20 3.54 14.10
N ASN A 76 -5.93 4.68 13.49
CA ASN A 76 -6.04 6.00 14.14
C ASN A 76 -5.34 6.04 15.52
N GLY A 77 -4.14 5.47 15.62
CA GLY A 77 -3.34 5.44 16.85
C GLY A 77 -3.80 4.44 17.93
N LYS A 78 -4.86 3.68 17.68
CA LYS A 78 -5.36 2.63 18.61
C LYS A 78 -5.06 1.24 18.07
N SER A 79 -4.74 0.30 18.97
CA SER A 79 -4.51 -1.10 18.61
C SER A 79 -5.78 -1.94 18.70
N TYR A 80 -6.04 -2.73 17.67
CA TYR A 80 -7.18 -3.65 17.59
C TYR A 80 -6.67 -5.08 17.38
N GLY A 81 -7.15 -6.01 18.18
CA GLY A 81 -6.87 -7.44 18.00
C GLY A 81 -7.47 -7.96 16.70
N VAL A 82 -6.78 -8.88 16.05
CA VAL A 82 -7.28 -9.63 14.90
C VAL A 82 -8.05 -10.83 15.39
N ASP A 83 -9.34 -10.94 15.04
CA ASP A 83 -10.16 -12.11 15.35
C ASP A 83 -10.00 -13.20 14.27
N ARG A 84 -10.04 -12.80 12.98
CA ARG A 84 -9.92 -13.74 11.87
C ARG A 84 -9.44 -13.06 10.59
N ILE A 85 -8.68 -13.80 9.79
CA ILE A 85 -8.19 -13.39 8.46
C ILE A 85 -8.86 -14.29 7.41
N PHE A 86 -9.36 -13.68 6.34
CA PHE A 86 -9.97 -14.34 5.21
C PHE A 86 -9.15 -13.98 3.97
N LEU A 87 -8.34 -14.93 3.52
CA LEU A 87 -7.65 -14.81 2.23
C LEU A 87 -8.62 -15.19 1.12
N HIS A 88 -8.56 -14.46 0.00
CA HIS A 88 -9.34 -14.86 -1.18
C HIS A 88 -8.90 -16.26 -1.67
N PRO A 89 -9.83 -17.16 -2.06
CA PRO A 89 -9.47 -18.52 -2.47
C PRO A 89 -8.50 -18.60 -3.66
N GLY A 90 -8.48 -17.58 -4.51
CA GLY A 90 -7.55 -17.47 -5.64
C GLY A 90 -6.19 -16.84 -5.28
N PHE A 91 -5.94 -16.50 -4.02
CA PHE A 91 -4.62 -16.04 -3.59
C PHE A 91 -3.58 -17.15 -3.70
N LYS A 92 -2.46 -16.82 -4.29
CA LYS A 92 -1.34 -17.74 -4.46
C LYS A 92 -0.13 -17.16 -3.74
N ARG A 93 0.35 -17.86 -2.73
CA ARG A 93 1.61 -17.49 -2.06
C ARG A 93 2.76 -17.70 -3.03
N MET A 94 3.61 -16.68 -3.19
CA MET A 94 4.76 -16.76 -4.09
C MET A 94 5.74 -17.83 -3.58
N PRO A 95 6.17 -18.79 -4.44
CA PRO A 95 7.19 -19.76 -4.07
C PRO A 95 8.57 -19.11 -3.90
N ASP A 96 9.29 -19.47 -2.85
CA ASP A 96 10.66 -18.97 -2.59
C ASP A 96 11.62 -19.23 -3.76
N ALA A 97 11.39 -20.29 -4.53
CA ALA A 97 12.18 -20.63 -5.71
C ALA A 97 12.15 -19.51 -6.77
N LEU A 98 11.04 -18.82 -6.95
CA LEU A 98 10.94 -17.69 -7.92
C LEU A 98 11.81 -16.51 -7.46
N GLY A 99 11.83 -16.19 -6.16
CA GLY A 99 12.70 -15.15 -5.63
C GLY A 99 14.19 -15.50 -5.81
N LYS A 100 14.59 -16.74 -5.48
CA LYS A 100 15.95 -17.20 -5.68
C LYS A 100 16.38 -17.18 -7.15
N GLU A 101 15.49 -17.57 -8.05
CA GLU A 101 15.75 -17.52 -9.49
C GLU A 101 15.91 -16.07 -9.98
N ALA A 102 15.05 -15.15 -9.56
CA ALA A 102 15.15 -13.73 -9.93
C ALA A 102 16.50 -13.14 -9.47
N MET A 103 16.94 -13.46 -8.24
CA MET A 103 18.24 -13.03 -7.74
C MET A 103 19.41 -13.63 -8.54
N ALA A 104 19.31 -14.89 -8.95
CA ALA A 104 20.35 -15.56 -9.72
C ALA A 104 20.44 -15.07 -11.18
N THR A 105 19.31 -14.72 -11.78
CA THR A 105 19.24 -14.32 -13.19
C THR A 105 19.21 -12.81 -13.42
N GLY A 106 18.98 -12.02 -12.36
CA GLY A 106 18.72 -10.58 -12.46
C GLY A 106 17.37 -10.24 -13.11
N SER A 107 16.47 -11.23 -13.28
CA SER A 107 15.19 -11.04 -13.99
C SER A 107 14.00 -11.42 -13.12
N PRO A 108 13.10 -10.47 -12.78
CA PRO A 108 11.87 -10.73 -12.05
C PRO A 108 10.69 -11.17 -12.95
N SER A 109 10.90 -11.44 -14.24
CA SER A 109 9.81 -11.67 -15.19
C SER A 109 8.88 -12.83 -14.80
N ARG A 110 9.41 -13.92 -14.24
CA ARG A 110 8.61 -15.05 -13.75
C ARG A 110 7.85 -14.73 -12.47
N ILE A 111 8.40 -13.86 -11.62
CA ILE A 111 7.68 -13.31 -10.46
C ILE A 111 6.46 -12.52 -10.95
N HIS A 112 6.65 -11.59 -11.90
CA HIS A 112 5.55 -10.78 -12.43
C HIS A 112 4.47 -11.64 -13.10
N ALA A 113 4.86 -12.64 -13.89
CA ALA A 113 3.93 -13.58 -14.50
C ALA A 113 3.13 -14.38 -13.45
N PHE A 114 3.76 -14.77 -12.35
CA PHE A 114 3.09 -15.44 -11.24
C PHE A 114 2.10 -14.51 -10.53
N LEU A 115 2.53 -13.30 -10.12
CA LEU A 115 1.72 -12.32 -9.40
C LEU A 115 0.48 -11.91 -10.22
N ALA A 116 0.62 -11.74 -11.52
CA ALA A 116 -0.49 -11.42 -12.41
C ALA A 116 -1.64 -12.45 -12.39
N THR A 117 -1.40 -13.66 -11.88
CA THR A 117 -2.40 -14.74 -11.77
C THR A 117 -2.96 -14.92 -10.36
N SER A 118 -2.52 -14.12 -9.39
CA SER A 118 -2.94 -14.22 -7.98
C SER A 118 -4.07 -13.23 -7.67
N ASP A 119 -5.05 -13.65 -6.90
CA ASP A 119 -6.08 -12.77 -6.33
C ASP A 119 -5.56 -12.27 -4.96
N ASP A 120 -4.71 -11.25 -4.98
CA ASP A 120 -3.95 -10.76 -3.84
C ASP A 120 -4.79 -9.87 -2.91
N ILE A 121 -5.87 -10.41 -2.35
CA ILE A 121 -6.80 -9.67 -1.48
C ILE A 121 -7.15 -10.47 -0.24
N ALA A 122 -7.26 -9.78 0.89
CA ALA A 122 -7.67 -10.34 2.18
C ALA A 122 -8.61 -9.41 2.94
N LEU A 123 -9.54 -10.01 3.67
CA LEU A 123 -10.34 -9.36 4.69
C LEU A 123 -9.88 -9.77 6.08
N ILE A 124 -9.81 -8.80 6.99
CA ILE A 124 -9.47 -9.02 8.38
C ILE A 124 -10.64 -8.59 9.24
N ARG A 125 -11.16 -9.51 10.05
CA ARG A 125 -12.14 -9.20 11.10
C ARG A 125 -11.41 -8.79 12.35
N LEU A 126 -11.76 -7.61 12.88
CA LEU A 126 -11.27 -7.13 14.17
C LEU A 126 -12.01 -7.82 15.34
N ALA A 127 -11.30 -8.05 16.45
CA ALA A 127 -11.90 -8.60 17.67
C ALA A 127 -12.87 -7.63 18.33
N ALA A 128 -12.66 -6.33 18.16
CA ALA A 128 -13.56 -5.26 18.57
C ALA A 128 -13.69 -4.23 17.44
N PRO A 129 -14.87 -3.61 17.23
CA PRO A 129 -15.07 -2.65 16.17
C PRO A 129 -14.37 -1.31 16.46
N ALA A 130 -13.78 -0.71 15.43
CA ALA A 130 -13.24 0.66 15.43
C ALA A 130 -14.36 1.67 15.12
N SER A 131 -15.35 1.79 16.03
CA SER A 131 -16.59 2.53 15.79
C SER A 131 -16.41 4.05 15.80
N ASP A 132 -15.28 4.56 16.27
CA ASP A 132 -14.92 5.98 16.29
C ASP A 132 -14.15 6.43 15.03
N VAL A 133 -13.91 5.51 14.09
CA VAL A 133 -13.24 5.81 12.82
C VAL A 133 -14.21 5.63 11.66
N PRO A 134 -14.44 6.65 10.83
CA PRO A 134 -15.29 6.53 9.64
C PRO A 134 -14.65 5.57 8.64
N PRO A 135 -15.35 4.50 8.22
CA PRO A 135 -14.83 3.58 7.21
C PRO A 135 -14.88 4.21 5.81
N VAL A 136 -14.01 3.72 4.92
CA VAL A 136 -13.95 4.15 3.52
C VAL A 136 -14.92 3.35 2.68
N ALA A 137 -15.73 4.03 1.88
CA ALA A 137 -16.64 3.38 0.93
C ALA A 137 -15.86 2.70 -0.22
N LEU A 138 -16.35 1.55 -0.65
CA LEU A 138 -15.80 0.84 -1.80
C LEU A 138 -16.35 1.41 -3.11
N TYR A 139 -15.50 1.56 -4.11
CA TYR A 139 -15.95 1.88 -5.47
C TYR A 139 -16.52 0.60 -6.13
N ARG A 140 -17.71 0.74 -6.72
CA ARG A 140 -18.46 -0.39 -7.31
C ARG A 140 -18.57 -0.33 -8.84
N GLY A 141 -18.04 0.74 -9.42
CA GLY A 141 -18.08 0.94 -10.86
C GLY A 141 -16.93 0.24 -11.59
N THR A 142 -16.89 0.46 -12.91
CA THR A 142 -15.85 -0.07 -13.81
C THR A 142 -15.09 1.02 -14.56
N GLY A 143 -15.34 2.28 -14.22
CA GLY A 143 -14.78 3.47 -14.88
C GLY A 143 -13.53 4.01 -14.19
N GLU A 144 -12.64 3.15 -13.71
CA GLU A 144 -11.43 3.56 -12.98
C GLU A 144 -10.34 4.12 -13.90
N ALA A 145 -10.22 3.57 -15.13
CA ALA A 145 -9.22 3.99 -16.09
C ALA A 145 -9.42 5.45 -16.53
N GLY A 146 -8.32 6.20 -16.60
CA GLY A 146 -8.32 7.64 -16.89
C GLY A 146 -8.54 8.53 -15.68
N GLN A 147 -8.92 7.99 -14.52
CA GLN A 147 -9.12 8.74 -13.29
C GLN A 147 -7.79 9.05 -12.60
N VAL A 148 -7.70 10.23 -11.97
CA VAL A 148 -6.63 10.54 -11.03
C VAL A 148 -6.96 9.90 -9.68
N ALA A 149 -6.03 9.10 -9.19
CA ALA A 149 -6.15 8.44 -7.89
C ALA A 149 -5.15 9.02 -6.88
N ALA A 150 -5.56 9.07 -5.62
CA ALA A 150 -4.69 9.34 -4.49
C ALA A 150 -4.18 8.02 -3.89
N LEU A 151 -2.88 7.98 -3.59
CA LEU A 151 -2.25 6.92 -2.79
C LEU A 151 -1.80 7.52 -1.47
N ILE A 152 -2.01 6.77 -0.39
CA ILE A 152 -1.70 7.21 0.98
C ILE A 152 -0.93 6.09 1.68
N GLY A 153 0.20 6.44 2.30
CA GLY A 153 1.02 5.45 2.97
C GLY A 153 2.03 6.02 3.96
N LYS A 154 2.71 5.10 4.65
CA LYS A 154 3.79 5.35 5.63
C LYS A 154 4.99 4.42 5.41
N GLY A 155 5.09 3.76 4.25
CA GLY A 155 6.16 2.82 3.90
C GLY A 155 7.53 3.47 3.77
N ALA A 156 8.43 2.82 3.06
CA ALA A 156 9.75 3.37 2.74
C ALA A 156 9.63 4.49 1.69
N THR A 157 10.52 5.47 1.79
CA THR A 157 10.58 6.61 0.87
C THR A 157 11.69 6.47 -0.15
N GLY A 158 11.65 7.35 -1.13
CA GLY A 158 12.64 7.54 -2.17
C GLY A 158 12.16 8.55 -3.20
N ASN A 159 12.87 8.65 -4.29
CA ASN A 159 12.42 9.44 -5.42
C ASN A 159 12.67 8.72 -6.75
N GLY A 160 11.95 9.14 -7.78
CA GLY A 160 11.97 8.47 -9.07
C GLY A 160 13.33 8.45 -9.78
N ALA A 161 14.26 9.30 -9.41
CA ALA A 161 15.60 9.33 -9.99
C ALA A 161 16.59 8.36 -9.33
N THR A 162 16.43 8.13 -8.02
CA THR A 162 17.36 7.32 -7.19
C THR A 162 16.76 6.04 -6.63
N GLY A 163 15.46 5.84 -6.82
CA GLY A 163 14.73 4.70 -6.25
C GLY A 163 14.46 4.86 -4.76
N LEU A 164 14.12 3.75 -4.12
CA LEU A 164 13.91 3.67 -2.67
C LEU A 164 15.21 3.94 -1.90
N VAL A 165 15.11 4.64 -0.78
CA VAL A 165 16.22 4.80 0.15
C VAL A 165 16.57 3.41 0.73
N PRO A 166 17.80 2.91 0.54
CA PRO A 166 18.21 1.62 1.08
C PRO A 166 18.07 1.58 2.61
N ASN A 167 17.44 0.53 3.13
CA ASN A 167 17.14 0.36 4.56
C ASN A 167 16.36 1.55 5.18
N GLY A 168 15.56 2.25 4.36
CA GLY A 168 14.71 3.34 4.81
C GLY A 168 13.73 2.89 5.87
N SER A 169 13.42 3.77 6.82
CA SER A 169 12.45 3.48 7.88
C SER A 169 11.04 3.33 7.32
N HIS A 170 10.28 2.40 7.90
CA HIS A 170 8.83 2.25 7.69
C HIS A 170 8.06 2.93 8.84
N ARG A 171 6.76 3.13 8.68
CA ARG A 171 5.89 3.81 9.67
C ARG A 171 6.31 5.25 9.96
N THR A 172 6.66 5.94 8.91
CA THR A 172 7.12 7.32 8.93
C THR A 172 5.94 8.31 8.86
N THR A 173 6.22 9.55 8.45
CA THR A 173 5.19 10.57 8.19
C THR A 173 4.21 10.09 7.14
N LEU A 174 2.91 10.31 7.37
CA LEU A 174 1.87 10.00 6.40
C LEU A 174 2.01 10.91 5.18
N ARG A 175 2.03 10.31 3.99
CA ARG A 175 2.08 11.02 2.71
C ARG A 175 0.89 10.68 1.84
N ARG A 176 0.55 11.66 1.00
CA ARG A 176 -0.39 11.49 -0.09
C ARG A 176 0.28 11.92 -1.39
N ALA A 177 0.30 11.01 -2.35
CA ALA A 177 0.67 11.29 -3.73
C ALA A 177 -0.52 11.01 -4.64
N TYR A 178 -0.37 11.34 -5.90
CA TYR A 178 -1.37 11.11 -6.93
C TYR A 178 -0.76 10.38 -8.12
N ASN A 179 -1.59 9.63 -8.83
CA ASN A 179 -1.20 9.08 -10.12
C ASN A 179 -2.46 8.86 -10.99
N ALA A 180 -2.28 8.83 -12.31
CA ALA A 180 -3.38 8.55 -13.23
C ALA A 180 -3.48 7.03 -13.47
N ILE A 181 -4.65 6.44 -13.23
CA ILE A 181 -4.90 5.04 -13.55
C ILE A 181 -4.88 4.90 -15.08
N THR A 182 -3.84 4.29 -15.62
CA THR A 182 -3.65 4.17 -17.08
C THR A 182 -4.30 2.93 -17.68
N GLY A 183 -4.74 1.99 -16.83
CA GLY A 183 -5.45 0.80 -17.29
C GLY A 183 -5.81 -0.15 -16.16
N GLY A 184 -6.45 -1.24 -16.54
CA GLY A 184 -6.84 -2.31 -15.64
C GLY A 184 -7.26 -3.57 -16.39
N ASN A 185 -7.30 -4.67 -15.66
CA ASN A 185 -7.90 -5.93 -16.08
C ASN A 185 -8.88 -6.43 -15.01
N GLU A 186 -9.24 -7.70 -15.03
CA GLU A 186 -10.14 -8.28 -14.03
C GLU A 186 -9.57 -8.17 -12.59
N ARG A 187 -8.25 -8.35 -12.41
CA ARG A 187 -7.63 -8.43 -11.07
C ARG A 187 -6.99 -7.14 -10.61
N TYR A 188 -6.41 -6.37 -11.54
CA TYR A 188 -5.53 -5.28 -11.23
C TYR A 188 -5.89 -3.99 -11.97
N LEU A 189 -5.67 -2.85 -11.29
CA LEU A 189 -5.53 -1.53 -11.87
C LEU A 189 -4.06 -1.18 -11.87
N TRP A 190 -3.60 -0.41 -12.84
CA TRP A 190 -2.21 0.03 -12.88
C TRP A 190 -2.07 1.47 -13.30
N TYR A 191 -0.95 2.05 -12.85
CA TYR A 191 -0.46 3.36 -13.24
C TYR A 191 1.06 3.30 -13.41
N ARG A 192 1.61 4.29 -14.12
CA ARG A 192 3.04 4.42 -14.36
C ARG A 192 3.61 5.55 -13.54
N PHE A 193 4.86 5.42 -13.10
CA PHE A 193 5.60 6.52 -12.49
C PHE A 193 6.32 7.31 -13.59
N ASP A 194 5.80 8.49 -13.93
CA ASP A 194 6.30 9.28 -15.03
C ASP A 194 7.41 10.24 -14.58
N ARG A 195 8.43 10.36 -15.44
CA ARG A 195 9.52 11.31 -15.22
C ARG A 195 9.08 12.74 -15.58
N PRO A 196 9.44 13.76 -14.77
CA PRO A 196 9.24 15.16 -15.14
C PRO A 196 9.82 15.47 -16.52
N PRO A 197 9.17 16.35 -17.33
CA PRO A 197 8.00 17.16 -17.02
C PRO A 197 6.65 16.44 -17.18
N GLN A 198 6.64 15.17 -17.57
CA GLN A 198 5.41 14.36 -17.61
C GLN A 198 4.90 14.06 -16.21
N GLY A 199 3.71 13.49 -16.12
CA GLY A 199 3.08 13.12 -14.87
C GLY A 199 2.36 14.26 -14.16
N LEU A 200 1.83 13.94 -12.97
CA LEU A 200 1.06 14.88 -12.16
C LEU A 200 1.98 15.74 -11.26
N PRO A 201 1.54 16.94 -10.82
CA PRO A 201 2.35 17.82 -9.96
C PRO A 201 2.85 17.18 -8.66
N LEU A 202 2.05 16.33 -8.04
CA LEU A 202 2.40 15.54 -6.84
C LEU A 202 2.35 14.04 -7.17
N GLU A 203 2.92 13.67 -8.31
CA GLU A 203 2.97 12.27 -8.68
C GLU A 203 3.87 11.48 -7.74
N GLY A 204 3.48 10.24 -7.50
CA GLY A 204 4.25 9.31 -6.71
C GLY A 204 3.75 7.89 -6.87
N VAL A 205 4.47 6.97 -6.26
CA VAL A 205 4.14 5.54 -6.26
C VAL A 205 4.33 4.95 -4.87
N LEU A 206 3.72 3.80 -4.61
CA LEU A 206 3.88 3.09 -3.34
C LEU A 206 5.31 2.62 -3.17
N GLY A 207 5.87 2.81 -1.98
CA GLY A 207 7.15 2.26 -1.55
C GLY A 207 7.01 0.93 -0.83
N ASN A 208 8.15 0.33 -0.46
CA ASN A 208 8.16 -0.86 0.39
C ASN A 208 7.47 -0.56 1.73
N GLY A 209 6.60 -1.46 2.16
CA GLY A 209 5.78 -1.25 3.36
C GLY A 209 4.47 -0.49 3.12
N ASP A 210 4.17 -0.05 1.89
CA ASP A 210 2.85 0.48 1.51
C ASP A 210 1.91 -0.61 0.94
N SER A 211 2.33 -1.86 0.89
CA SER A 211 1.54 -3.02 0.46
C SER A 211 0.19 -3.08 1.15
N GLY A 212 -0.89 -3.30 0.41
CA GLY A 212 -2.26 -3.28 0.94
C GLY A 212 -2.82 -1.89 1.24
N GLY A 213 -2.00 -0.83 1.08
CA GLY A 213 -2.42 0.57 1.22
C GLY A 213 -3.40 1.01 0.13
N PRO A 214 -4.15 2.10 0.40
CA PRO A 214 -5.26 2.53 -0.44
C PRO A 214 -4.82 3.19 -1.74
N LEU A 215 -5.52 2.85 -2.82
CA LEU A 215 -5.69 3.64 -4.02
C LEU A 215 -7.12 4.18 -4.02
N LEU A 216 -7.29 5.50 -4.02
CA LEU A 216 -8.58 6.18 -3.86
C LEU A 216 -8.89 7.04 -5.07
N ILE A 217 -10.14 7.05 -5.53
CA ILE A 217 -10.64 8.06 -6.48
C ILE A 217 -11.73 8.89 -5.83
N GLU A 218 -11.87 10.13 -6.29
CA GLU A 218 -13.00 10.96 -5.92
C GLU A 218 -14.18 10.64 -6.82
N ASP A 219 -15.27 10.19 -6.22
CA ASP A 219 -16.52 9.90 -6.93
C ASP A 219 -17.68 10.61 -6.23
N GLN A 220 -18.33 11.53 -6.94
CA GLN A 220 -19.41 12.38 -6.43
C GLN A 220 -19.03 13.13 -5.15
N GLY A 221 -17.82 13.71 -5.09
CA GLY A 221 -17.33 14.49 -3.95
C GLY A 221 -16.91 13.62 -2.75
N THR A 222 -16.81 12.30 -2.91
CA THR A 222 -16.40 11.37 -1.86
C THR A 222 -15.26 10.48 -2.32
N TRP A 223 -14.24 10.35 -1.49
CA TRP A 223 -13.15 9.41 -1.74
C TRP A 223 -13.64 7.97 -1.57
N LYS A 224 -13.42 7.15 -2.60
CA LYS A 224 -13.76 5.72 -2.62
C LYS A 224 -12.54 4.87 -2.88
N LEU A 225 -12.45 3.74 -2.21
CA LEU A 225 -11.39 2.77 -2.38
C LEU A 225 -11.59 2.00 -3.68
N VAL A 226 -10.67 2.17 -4.64
CA VAL A 226 -10.68 1.46 -5.94
C VAL A 226 -9.64 0.37 -6.02
N GLY A 227 -8.55 0.49 -5.25
CA GLY A 227 -7.45 -0.48 -5.29
C GLY A 227 -6.68 -0.58 -4.00
N LEU A 228 -5.86 -1.64 -3.92
CA LEU A 228 -4.93 -1.90 -2.83
C LEU A 228 -3.55 -2.16 -3.42
N GLY A 229 -2.53 -1.49 -2.90
CA GLY A 229 -1.15 -1.66 -3.36
C GLY A 229 -0.71 -3.12 -3.33
N SER A 230 -0.18 -3.65 -4.45
CA SER A 230 0.17 -5.06 -4.55
C SER A 230 1.61 -5.27 -5.02
N TRP A 231 1.94 -4.93 -6.23
CA TRP A 231 3.27 -5.17 -6.77
C TRP A 231 3.67 -4.16 -7.84
N ILE A 232 4.98 -4.13 -8.16
CA ILE A 232 5.59 -3.16 -9.06
C ILE A 232 6.41 -3.88 -10.12
N THR A 233 6.47 -3.36 -11.34
CA THR A 233 7.33 -3.92 -12.37
C THR A 233 8.76 -3.43 -12.24
N ALA A 234 9.67 -4.16 -12.90
CA ALA A 234 11.03 -3.70 -13.11
C ALA A 234 11.13 -2.71 -14.29
N VAL A 235 12.20 -1.93 -14.30
CA VAL A 235 12.74 -1.27 -15.50
C VAL A 235 14.13 -1.89 -15.80
N PRO A 236 14.58 -1.90 -17.06
CA PRO A 236 15.79 -2.65 -17.44
C PRO A 236 17.03 -2.33 -16.61
N GLU A 237 17.23 -1.06 -16.31
CA GLU A 237 18.41 -0.57 -15.58
C GLU A 237 18.34 -0.88 -14.07
N HIS A 238 17.15 -1.19 -13.55
CA HIS A 238 16.84 -1.42 -12.13
C HIS A 238 15.93 -2.63 -11.96
N ALA A 239 16.36 -3.78 -12.48
CA ALA A 239 15.52 -4.97 -12.61
C ALA A 239 15.00 -5.55 -11.28
N LEU A 240 15.74 -5.39 -10.19
CA LEU A 240 15.39 -5.89 -8.85
C LEU A 240 15.17 -4.77 -7.84
N GLU A 241 15.11 -3.53 -8.28
CA GLU A 241 14.94 -2.35 -7.44
C GLU A 241 13.59 -1.69 -7.67
N ALA A 242 13.08 -0.98 -6.67
CA ALA A 242 11.79 -0.30 -6.72
C ALA A 242 11.95 1.23 -6.58
N GLY A 243 10.93 1.96 -7.02
CA GLY A 243 10.84 3.40 -6.85
C GLY A 243 11.43 4.22 -8.00
N PHE A 244 11.74 3.63 -9.14
CA PHE A 244 12.29 4.34 -10.29
C PHE A 244 11.21 4.78 -11.28
N TYR A 245 11.46 5.92 -11.95
CA TYR A 245 10.63 6.34 -13.06
C TYR A 245 10.53 5.27 -14.15
N GLY A 246 9.36 5.17 -14.75
CA GLY A 246 9.06 4.17 -15.78
C GLY A 246 8.45 2.88 -15.24
N GLN A 247 8.54 2.62 -13.94
CA GLN A 247 7.91 1.45 -13.32
C GLN A 247 6.38 1.54 -13.37
N MET A 248 5.74 0.38 -13.57
CA MET A 248 4.29 0.22 -13.46
C MET A 248 3.96 -0.32 -12.08
N VAL A 249 2.97 0.27 -11.40
CA VAL A 249 2.47 -0.19 -10.12
C VAL A 249 1.11 -0.83 -10.30
N TYR A 250 0.96 -2.03 -9.79
CA TYR A 250 -0.26 -2.83 -9.86
C TYR A 250 -0.96 -2.83 -8.51
N ASN A 251 -2.24 -2.49 -8.56
CA ASN A 251 -3.11 -2.44 -7.39
C ASN A 251 -4.25 -3.43 -7.59
N VAL A 252 -4.59 -4.20 -6.56
CA VAL A 252 -5.75 -5.09 -6.60
C VAL A 252 -7.00 -4.27 -6.92
N ARG A 253 -7.75 -4.66 -7.95
CA ARG A 253 -8.96 -3.95 -8.38
C ARG A 253 -10.14 -4.31 -7.46
N VAL A 254 -10.49 -3.43 -6.52
CA VAL A 254 -11.49 -3.69 -5.48
C VAL A 254 -12.87 -4.01 -6.08
N SER A 255 -13.28 -3.31 -7.14
CA SER A 255 -14.59 -3.52 -7.77
C SER A 255 -14.82 -4.97 -8.24
N ARG A 256 -13.75 -5.73 -8.55
CA ARG A 256 -13.81 -7.14 -8.93
C ARG A 256 -14.22 -8.06 -7.77
N TYR A 257 -13.95 -7.66 -6.54
CA TYR A 257 -14.09 -8.52 -5.35
C TYR A 257 -15.24 -8.12 -4.44
N ILE A 258 -16.12 -7.20 -4.87
CA ILE A 258 -17.26 -6.71 -4.06
C ILE A 258 -18.12 -7.86 -3.55
N ASP A 259 -18.53 -8.78 -4.43
CA ASP A 259 -19.39 -9.91 -4.05
C ASP A 259 -18.73 -10.81 -3.02
N TRP A 260 -17.44 -11.09 -3.18
CA TRP A 260 -16.67 -11.87 -2.20
C TRP A 260 -16.53 -11.15 -0.87
N ILE A 261 -16.26 -9.83 -0.88
CA ILE A 261 -16.17 -9.01 0.33
C ILE A 261 -17.49 -9.06 1.09
N GLU A 262 -18.61 -8.82 0.41
CA GLU A 262 -19.94 -8.80 1.02
C GLU A 262 -20.35 -10.17 1.53
N ASP A 263 -20.08 -11.25 0.80
CA ASP A 263 -20.38 -12.62 1.20
C ASP A 263 -19.60 -13.00 2.48
N VAL A 264 -18.29 -12.70 2.53
CA VAL A 264 -17.48 -12.95 3.74
C VAL A 264 -17.98 -12.14 4.91
N MET A 265 -18.28 -10.85 4.73
CA MET A 265 -18.79 -9.98 5.80
C MET A 265 -20.17 -10.43 6.28
N CYS A 266 -21.08 -10.81 5.39
CA CYS A 266 -22.42 -11.28 5.72
C CYS A 266 -22.38 -12.58 6.53
N ARG A 267 -21.60 -13.57 6.09
CA ARG A 267 -21.50 -14.88 6.78
C ARG A 267 -20.79 -14.80 8.13
N ASN A 268 -19.94 -13.79 8.33
CA ASN A 268 -19.10 -13.68 9.52
C ASN A 268 -19.34 -12.41 10.35
N GLY A 269 -20.29 -11.56 9.97
CA GLY A 269 -20.58 -10.28 10.63
C GLY A 269 -21.46 -10.38 11.89
N GLY A 270 -22.05 -11.53 12.19
CA GLY A 270 -22.82 -11.75 13.41
C GLY A 270 -21.92 -11.73 14.66
N ALA A 271 -22.30 -10.95 15.67
CA ALA A 271 -21.70 -11.03 16.99
C ALA A 271 -21.72 -12.51 17.45
N ARG A 272 -20.55 -13.06 17.86
CA ARG A 272 -20.55 -14.37 18.56
C ARG A 272 -21.54 -14.26 19.70
N ARG A 273 -22.63 -15.03 19.66
CA ARG A 273 -23.40 -15.31 20.88
C ARG A 273 -22.39 -15.98 21.81
N GLN A 274 -22.01 -15.29 22.89
CA GLN A 274 -21.29 -15.94 23.99
C GLN A 274 -22.13 -17.12 24.46
N PRO A 275 -21.53 -18.30 24.71
CA PRO A 275 -22.19 -19.44 25.25
C PRO A 275 -22.72 -19.20 26.67
#